data_58ec455c7c67277a169e51a330078aca
#
_entry.id   58ec455c7c67277a169e51a330078aca
#
_cell.length_a   1.000
_cell.length_b   1.000
_cell.length_c   1.000
_cell.angle_alpha   90.00
_cell.angle_beta   90.00
_cell.angle_gamma   90.00
#
_symmetry.space_group_name_H-M   'P 1'
#
loop_
_entity.id
_entity.type
_entity.pdbx_description
1 polymer ?
#
loop_
_entity_poly.entity_id
_entity_poly.type
_entity_poly.pdbx_seq_one_letter_code
_entity_poly.pdbx_strand_id
1 'polypeptide(L)'
;VLTAALLPNYAFAEQVSFNDDAIKATYTEFDSPDGHGKGRGYLVVPKDLDAKRPVVLVIHENRGLNPYIEDVARRLAKVGFIAFAPDALFPLGGYPGNDDEGRAMQKSMDEAKIRHDFVAAAHFLKSHPNSNGKLGAVGFCFGGYIVNYLAAVDADLLTAAVPFYGTPASASLRKNIKAPLMIHLAELDKRVNDSWPEYEQDLKTNKVEYTMHMYKDANHGFHNDSTARYDKENAELAWQRTLAFFNKKLS
;
A
#
# COMPACT_ATOMS: atom_id res chain seq x y z
N VAL A 1 -29.97 1.56 6.89
CA VAL A 1 -29.83 2.25 8.18
C VAL A 1 -29.68 1.24 9.32
N LEU A 2 -30.56 0.23 9.39
CA LEU A 2 -30.49 -0.83 10.40
C LEU A 2 -29.23 -1.71 10.25
N THR A 3 -28.76 -1.87 9.01
CA THR A 3 -27.57 -2.68 8.71
C THR A 3 -26.32 -2.06 9.31
N ALA A 4 -26.18 -0.74 9.28
CA ALA A 4 -25.03 -0.05 9.84
C ALA A 4 -24.91 -0.22 11.36
N ALA A 5 -26.06 -0.30 12.06
CA ALA A 5 -26.08 -0.53 13.50
C ALA A 5 -25.69 -1.97 13.88
N LEU A 6 -25.85 -2.92 12.94
CA LEU A 6 -25.51 -4.33 13.16
C LEU A 6 -24.06 -4.66 12.81
N LEU A 7 -23.36 -3.76 12.07
CA LEU A 7 -21.99 -3.97 11.60
C LEU A 7 -21.08 -2.81 11.98
N PRO A 8 -21.01 -2.42 13.27
CA PRO A 8 -20.30 -1.21 13.68
C PRO A 8 -18.78 -1.29 13.49
N ASN A 9 -18.21 -2.51 13.40
CA ASN A 9 -16.78 -2.69 13.37
C ASN A 9 -16.18 -2.66 11.95
N TYR A 10 -17.02 -2.80 10.90
CA TYR A 10 -16.52 -2.85 9.53
C TYR A 10 -17.48 -2.29 8.47
N ALA A 11 -18.58 -1.67 8.88
CA ALA A 11 -19.54 -1.11 7.95
C ALA A 11 -19.08 0.20 7.31
N PHE A 12 -18.17 0.90 7.94
CA PHE A 12 -17.70 2.23 7.50
C PHE A 12 -16.18 2.27 7.47
N ALA A 13 -15.63 2.22 6.28
CA ALA A 13 -14.19 2.27 6.05
C ALA A 13 -13.62 3.70 6.03
N GLU A 14 -14.42 4.73 6.25
CA GLU A 14 -13.99 6.11 6.11
C GLU A 14 -13.60 6.71 7.45
N GLN A 15 -12.28 6.80 7.72
CA GLN A 15 -11.74 7.51 8.89
C GLN A 15 -11.44 8.97 8.58
N VAL A 16 -11.11 9.30 7.32
CA VAL A 16 -10.91 10.66 6.85
C VAL A 16 -11.83 10.90 5.66
N SER A 17 -12.71 11.88 5.77
CA SER A 17 -13.67 12.20 4.71
C SER A 17 -12.96 12.66 3.43
N PHE A 18 -13.54 12.31 2.27
CA PHE A 18 -13.02 12.76 0.98
C PHE A 18 -13.03 14.28 0.82
N ASN A 19 -13.84 14.98 1.60
CA ASN A 19 -13.92 16.45 1.61
C ASN A 19 -13.34 17.07 2.90
N ASP A 20 -12.46 16.35 3.60
CA ASP A 20 -11.77 16.88 4.79
C ASP A 20 -11.01 18.17 4.43
N ASP A 21 -11.15 19.18 5.26
CA ASP A 21 -10.57 20.51 5.02
C ASP A 21 -9.05 20.54 5.00
N ALA A 22 -8.40 19.51 5.55
CA ALA A 22 -6.94 19.45 5.63
C ALA A 22 -6.26 18.89 4.39
N ILE A 23 -7.04 18.34 3.45
CA ILE A 23 -6.51 17.62 2.28
C ILE A 23 -7.19 18.05 0.99
N LYS A 24 -6.54 17.72 -0.15
CA LYS A 24 -7.10 17.87 -1.48
C LYS A 24 -6.86 16.57 -2.25
N ALA A 25 -7.93 15.97 -2.77
CA ALA A 25 -7.87 14.71 -3.48
C ALA A 25 -8.30 14.87 -4.95
N THR A 26 -7.58 14.21 -5.85
CA THR A 26 -7.90 14.18 -7.28
C THR A 26 -7.57 12.82 -7.87
N TYR A 27 -8.26 12.40 -8.93
CA TYR A 27 -7.83 11.26 -9.71
C TYR A 27 -6.88 11.73 -10.80
N THR A 28 -5.72 11.07 -10.91
CA THR A 28 -4.64 11.51 -11.79
C THR A 28 -4.13 10.34 -12.61
N GLU A 29 -3.94 10.56 -13.90
CA GLU A 29 -3.39 9.55 -14.80
C GLU A 29 -1.87 9.66 -14.86
N PHE A 30 -1.22 8.56 -15.22
CA PHE A 30 0.22 8.49 -15.44
C PHE A 30 0.52 7.55 -16.60
N ASP A 31 1.69 7.72 -17.23
CA ASP A 31 2.12 6.85 -18.32
C ASP A 31 2.76 5.57 -17.79
N SER A 32 2.42 4.45 -18.41
CA SER A 32 2.93 3.12 -18.07
C SER A 32 3.26 2.34 -19.35
N PRO A 33 4.31 2.74 -20.06
CA PRO A 33 4.61 2.15 -21.37
C PRO A 33 4.96 0.67 -21.31
N ASP A 34 5.56 0.21 -20.22
CA ASP A 34 5.91 -1.21 -20.03
C ASP A 34 4.77 -2.04 -19.43
N GLY A 35 3.70 -1.38 -18.98
CA GLY A 35 2.51 -2.00 -18.44
C GLY A 35 1.35 -1.92 -19.41
N HIS A 36 0.25 -1.27 -18.97
CA HIS A 36 -0.97 -1.14 -19.78
C HIS A 36 -1.03 0.17 -20.61
N GLY A 37 0.08 0.90 -20.74
CA GLY A 37 0.16 2.16 -21.47
C GLY A 37 -0.20 3.37 -20.63
N LYS A 38 -1.31 3.34 -19.96
CA LYS A 38 -1.74 4.36 -19.00
C LYS A 38 -2.26 3.73 -17.72
N GLY A 39 -2.04 4.44 -16.61
CA GLY A 39 -2.61 4.12 -15.31
C GLY A 39 -3.33 5.32 -14.75
N ARG A 40 -4.07 5.11 -13.66
CA ARG A 40 -4.80 6.16 -12.96
C ARG A 40 -4.83 5.82 -11.48
N GLY A 41 -4.73 6.84 -10.63
CA GLY A 41 -4.80 6.66 -9.20
C GLY A 41 -5.40 7.84 -8.48
N TYR A 42 -5.59 7.67 -7.19
CA TYR A 42 -6.12 8.66 -6.28
C TYR A 42 -4.95 9.39 -5.63
N LEU A 43 -4.77 10.66 -5.99
CA LEU A 43 -3.70 11.51 -5.47
C LEU A 43 -4.26 12.41 -4.38
N VAL A 44 -3.69 12.31 -3.19
CA VAL A 44 -4.13 13.12 -2.05
C VAL A 44 -2.94 13.89 -1.50
N VAL A 45 -3.11 15.20 -1.38
CA VAL A 45 -2.06 16.10 -0.91
C VAL A 45 -2.58 16.90 0.30
N PRO A 46 -1.69 17.34 1.22
CA PRO A 46 -2.06 18.35 2.21
C PRO A 46 -2.57 19.60 1.52
N LYS A 47 -3.63 20.21 2.04
CA LYS A 47 -4.26 21.38 1.41
C LYS A 47 -3.28 22.54 1.25
N ASP A 48 -2.49 22.82 2.28
CA ASP A 48 -1.51 23.91 2.28
C ASP A 48 -0.13 23.35 1.93
N LEU A 49 0.04 23.00 0.66
CA LEU A 49 1.28 22.42 0.16
C LEU A 49 2.25 23.54 -0.23
N ASP A 50 2.94 24.08 0.76
CA ASP A 50 3.85 25.21 0.63
C ASP A 50 5.34 24.81 0.58
N ALA A 51 5.64 23.53 0.76
CA ALA A 51 6.98 23.00 0.80
C ALA A 51 7.03 21.60 0.21
N LYS A 52 8.23 21.10 -0.07
CA LYS A 52 8.41 19.72 -0.49
C LYS A 52 8.11 18.77 0.66
N ARG A 53 7.48 17.64 0.31
CA ARG A 53 7.04 16.62 1.27
C ARG A 53 7.51 15.25 0.84
N PRO A 54 7.69 14.32 1.79
CA PRO A 54 7.87 12.92 1.42
C PRO A 54 6.60 12.38 0.77
N VAL A 55 6.78 11.42 -0.13
CA VAL A 55 5.68 10.83 -0.89
C VAL A 55 5.52 9.36 -0.55
N VAL A 56 4.28 8.88 -0.51
CA VAL A 56 3.97 7.49 -0.15
C VAL A 56 3.02 6.88 -1.18
N LEU A 57 3.46 5.79 -1.79
CA LEU A 57 2.64 4.99 -2.69
C LEU A 57 1.80 4.02 -1.85
N VAL A 58 0.49 4.01 -2.07
CA VAL A 58 -0.45 3.13 -1.35
C VAL A 58 -0.98 2.08 -2.30
N ILE A 59 -0.77 0.81 -1.98
CA ILE A 59 -1.07 -0.29 -2.89
C ILE A 59 -2.18 -1.16 -2.35
N HIS A 60 -3.26 -1.26 -3.14
CA HIS A 60 -4.49 -1.95 -2.77
C HIS A 60 -4.34 -3.48 -2.72
N GLU A 61 -5.33 -4.11 -2.14
CA GLU A 61 -5.47 -5.55 -2.08
C GLU A 61 -5.77 -6.14 -3.48
N ASN A 62 -6.25 -7.38 -3.56
CA ASN A 62 -6.50 -8.05 -4.84
C ASN A 62 -7.85 -7.70 -5.47
N ARG A 63 -8.41 -6.53 -5.17
CA ARG A 63 -9.76 -6.15 -5.58
C ARG A 63 -9.87 -4.72 -6.12
N GLY A 64 -8.74 -4.12 -6.51
CA GLY A 64 -8.70 -2.77 -7.04
C GLY A 64 -8.73 -1.68 -5.98
N LEU A 65 -8.79 -0.45 -6.44
CA LEU A 65 -8.79 0.75 -5.60
C LEU A 65 -10.17 0.97 -4.98
N ASN A 66 -10.43 0.29 -3.86
CA ASN A 66 -11.69 0.40 -3.14
C ASN A 66 -11.69 1.58 -2.15
N PRO A 67 -12.86 1.90 -1.55
CA PRO A 67 -12.96 3.01 -0.60
C PRO A 67 -12.00 2.92 0.60
N TYR A 68 -11.70 1.72 1.07
CA TYR A 68 -10.73 1.51 2.15
C TYR A 68 -9.34 2.06 1.79
N ILE A 69 -8.86 1.74 0.60
CA ILE A 69 -7.51 2.18 0.15
C ILE A 69 -7.49 3.69 -0.09
N GLU A 70 -8.56 4.25 -0.64
CA GLU A 70 -8.67 5.70 -0.79
C GLU A 70 -8.61 6.41 0.56
N ASP A 71 -9.26 5.84 1.57
CA ASP A 71 -9.22 6.35 2.93
C ASP A 71 -7.80 6.28 3.53
N VAL A 72 -7.07 5.20 3.29
CA VAL A 72 -5.67 5.09 3.73
C VAL A 72 -4.81 6.21 3.12
N ALA A 73 -4.99 6.51 1.84
CA ALA A 73 -4.28 7.61 1.19
C ALA A 73 -4.61 8.95 1.85
N ARG A 74 -5.89 9.19 2.19
CA ARG A 74 -6.30 10.40 2.89
C ARG A 74 -5.71 10.50 4.30
N ARG A 75 -5.63 9.37 5.03
CA ARG A 75 -4.98 9.34 6.36
C ARG A 75 -3.54 9.80 6.29
N LEU A 76 -2.80 9.35 5.28
CA LEU A 76 -1.41 9.75 5.06
C LEU A 76 -1.28 11.24 4.71
N ALA A 77 -2.12 11.75 3.83
CA ALA A 77 -2.09 13.16 3.45
C ALA A 77 -2.42 14.06 4.64
N LYS A 78 -3.36 13.65 5.48
CA LYS A 78 -3.75 14.42 6.67
C LYS A 78 -2.61 14.59 7.68
N VAL A 79 -1.65 13.67 7.70
CA VAL A 79 -0.47 13.76 8.56
C VAL A 79 0.77 14.27 7.83
N GLY A 80 0.61 14.79 6.61
CA GLY A 80 1.64 15.58 5.93
C GLY A 80 2.36 14.93 4.75
N PHE A 81 2.01 13.70 4.38
CA PHE A 81 2.60 13.05 3.21
C PHE A 81 1.81 13.40 1.95
N ILE A 82 2.45 13.32 0.79
CA ILE A 82 1.74 13.26 -0.48
C ILE A 82 1.52 11.77 -0.76
N ALA A 83 0.26 11.35 -0.90
CA ALA A 83 -0.11 9.95 -1.06
C ALA A 83 -0.71 9.71 -2.44
N PHE A 84 -0.35 8.59 -3.07
CA PHE A 84 -0.90 8.19 -4.35
C PHE A 84 -1.29 6.71 -4.32
N ALA A 85 -2.55 6.42 -4.62
CA ALA A 85 -3.11 5.07 -4.64
C ALA A 85 -3.55 4.72 -6.07
N PRO A 86 -2.69 4.04 -6.85
CA PRO A 86 -3.06 3.62 -8.21
C PRO A 86 -4.13 2.54 -8.20
N ASP A 87 -4.94 2.49 -9.25
CA ASP A 87 -5.94 1.44 -9.47
C ASP A 87 -5.46 0.47 -10.56
N ALA A 88 -5.08 -0.73 -10.18
CA ALA A 88 -4.66 -1.75 -11.14
C ALA A 88 -5.78 -2.09 -12.13
N LEU A 89 -7.03 -1.83 -11.78
CA LEU A 89 -8.18 -2.14 -12.62
C LEU A 89 -8.48 -1.05 -13.67
N PHE A 90 -7.72 0.04 -13.67
CA PHE A 90 -7.99 1.15 -14.60
C PHE A 90 -8.10 0.69 -16.06
N PRO A 91 -7.25 -0.22 -16.58
CA PRO A 91 -7.37 -0.71 -17.97
C PRO A 91 -8.70 -1.39 -18.28
N LEU A 92 -9.41 -1.87 -17.25
CA LEU A 92 -10.71 -2.52 -17.39
C LEU A 92 -11.87 -1.59 -16.99
N GLY A 93 -11.61 -0.28 -16.84
CA GLY A 93 -12.62 0.71 -16.44
C GLY A 93 -12.55 1.16 -15.00
N GLY A 94 -11.61 0.62 -14.21
CA GLY A 94 -11.43 0.98 -12.81
C GLY A 94 -12.23 0.12 -11.84
N TYR A 95 -12.07 0.40 -10.57
CA TYR A 95 -12.79 -0.31 -9.50
C TYR A 95 -14.31 -0.28 -9.76
N PRO A 96 -14.98 -1.44 -9.77
CA PRO A 96 -16.39 -1.53 -10.20
C PRO A 96 -17.42 -1.15 -9.14
N GLY A 97 -16.99 -0.68 -7.95
CA GLY A 97 -17.90 -0.36 -6.85
C GLY A 97 -18.26 -1.54 -5.97
N ASN A 98 -17.69 -2.70 -6.23
CA ASN A 98 -17.96 -3.95 -5.49
C ASN A 98 -16.67 -4.76 -5.42
N ASP A 99 -16.29 -5.21 -4.21
CA ASP A 99 -15.03 -5.92 -3.99
C ASP A 99 -14.98 -7.29 -4.66
N ASP A 100 -16.11 -8.03 -4.72
CA ASP A 100 -16.13 -9.35 -5.36
C ASP A 100 -15.93 -9.23 -6.87
N GLU A 101 -16.56 -8.24 -7.50
CA GLU A 101 -16.35 -7.94 -8.92
C GLU A 101 -14.92 -7.48 -9.17
N GLY A 102 -14.39 -6.60 -8.31
CA GLY A 102 -12.99 -6.14 -8.39
C GLY A 102 -12.02 -7.28 -8.33
N ARG A 103 -12.22 -8.24 -7.44
CA ARG A 103 -11.39 -9.43 -7.31
C ARG A 103 -11.40 -10.28 -8.59
N ALA A 104 -12.57 -10.50 -9.17
CA ALA A 104 -12.69 -11.26 -10.41
C ALA A 104 -11.99 -10.54 -11.57
N MET A 105 -12.14 -9.22 -11.67
CA MET A 105 -11.47 -8.41 -12.69
C MET A 105 -9.95 -8.51 -12.55
N GLN A 106 -9.42 -8.29 -11.36
CA GLN A 106 -7.97 -8.32 -11.14
C GLN A 106 -7.37 -9.69 -11.44
N LYS A 107 -8.08 -10.76 -11.07
CA LYS A 107 -7.65 -12.13 -11.37
C LYS A 107 -7.53 -12.40 -12.87
N SER A 108 -8.31 -11.73 -13.71
CA SER A 108 -8.27 -11.87 -15.15
C SER A 108 -7.11 -11.16 -15.84
N MET A 109 -6.40 -10.29 -15.11
CA MET A 109 -5.35 -9.43 -15.67
C MET A 109 -3.99 -10.11 -15.71
N ASP A 110 -3.11 -9.60 -16.56
CA ASP A 110 -1.71 -10.00 -16.61
C ASP A 110 -0.96 -9.38 -15.43
N GLU A 111 -0.55 -10.21 -14.48
CA GLU A 111 0.13 -9.76 -13.26
C GLU A 111 1.46 -9.05 -13.57
N ALA A 112 2.20 -9.47 -14.59
CA ALA A 112 3.43 -8.81 -14.97
C ALA A 112 3.19 -7.36 -15.39
N LYS A 113 2.12 -7.11 -16.15
CA LYS A 113 1.73 -5.74 -16.52
C LYS A 113 1.27 -4.93 -15.32
N ILE A 114 0.57 -5.55 -14.38
CA ILE A 114 0.19 -4.88 -13.12
C ILE A 114 1.44 -4.44 -12.37
N ARG A 115 2.45 -5.31 -12.25
CA ARG A 115 3.71 -4.95 -11.59
C ARG A 115 4.38 -3.76 -12.27
N HIS A 116 4.43 -3.75 -13.61
CA HIS A 116 4.99 -2.63 -14.36
C HIS A 116 4.20 -1.34 -14.16
N ASP A 117 2.87 -1.41 -14.08
CA ASP A 117 2.04 -0.25 -13.78
C ASP A 117 2.40 0.36 -12.41
N PHE A 118 2.64 -0.46 -11.39
CA PHE A 118 3.04 0.03 -10.08
C PHE A 118 4.46 0.61 -10.06
N VAL A 119 5.38 0.06 -10.84
CA VAL A 119 6.71 0.66 -11.02
C VAL A 119 6.58 2.05 -11.64
N ALA A 120 5.77 2.18 -12.69
CA ALA A 120 5.52 3.47 -13.35
C ALA A 120 4.87 4.48 -12.39
N ALA A 121 3.89 4.02 -11.60
CA ALA A 121 3.23 4.85 -10.59
C ALA A 121 4.22 5.36 -9.53
N ALA A 122 5.14 4.49 -9.10
CA ALA A 122 6.16 4.86 -8.13
C ALA A 122 7.08 5.96 -8.67
N HIS A 123 7.55 5.84 -9.89
CA HIS A 123 8.36 6.88 -10.54
C HIS A 123 7.57 8.18 -10.72
N PHE A 124 6.31 8.09 -11.14
CA PHE A 124 5.43 9.23 -11.27
C PHE A 124 5.31 10.01 -9.96
N LEU A 125 5.05 9.30 -8.87
CA LEU A 125 4.89 9.92 -7.56
C LEU A 125 6.20 10.52 -7.05
N LYS A 126 7.31 9.80 -7.19
CA LYS A 126 8.63 10.27 -6.78
C LYS A 126 9.01 11.59 -7.47
N SER A 127 8.53 11.79 -8.70
CA SER A 127 8.78 12.98 -9.51
C SER A 127 7.75 14.08 -9.33
N HIS A 128 6.81 13.95 -8.40
CA HIS A 128 5.82 14.99 -8.14
C HIS A 128 6.51 16.32 -7.85
N PRO A 129 5.99 17.47 -8.35
CA PRO A 129 6.64 18.78 -8.14
C PRO A 129 6.95 19.12 -6.68
N ASN A 130 6.13 18.64 -5.75
CA ASN A 130 6.32 18.87 -4.33
C ASN A 130 6.94 17.67 -3.60
N SER A 131 7.45 16.68 -4.33
CA SER A 131 8.18 15.56 -3.73
C SER A 131 9.55 16.01 -3.26
N ASN A 132 9.94 15.58 -2.05
CA ASN A 132 11.31 15.77 -1.57
C ASN A 132 12.28 14.70 -2.12
N GLY A 133 11.82 13.83 -3.02
CA GLY A 133 12.60 12.76 -3.61
C GLY A 133 12.66 11.47 -2.79
N LYS A 134 12.06 11.45 -1.60
CA LYS A 134 12.03 10.28 -0.72
C LYS A 134 10.67 9.60 -0.82
N LEU A 135 10.65 8.40 -1.38
CA LEU A 135 9.45 7.62 -1.65
C LEU A 135 9.33 6.46 -0.69
N GLY A 136 8.22 6.44 0.06
CA GLY A 136 7.79 5.27 0.81
C GLY A 136 6.72 4.50 0.04
N ALA A 137 6.54 3.23 0.37
CA ALA A 137 5.44 2.44 -0.13
C ALA A 137 4.82 1.63 0.99
N VAL A 138 3.50 1.61 1.04
CA VAL A 138 2.72 0.77 1.96
C VAL A 138 1.68 0.02 1.13
N GLY A 139 1.53 -1.27 1.39
CA GLY A 139 0.59 -2.09 0.64
C GLY A 139 0.02 -3.21 1.49
N PHE A 140 -1.14 -3.71 1.09
CA PHE A 140 -1.93 -4.65 1.88
C PHE A 140 -2.23 -5.89 1.05
N CYS A 141 -1.98 -7.08 1.59
CA CYS A 141 -2.25 -8.35 0.90
C CYS A 141 -1.45 -8.44 -0.41
N PHE A 142 -2.10 -8.51 -1.56
CA PHE A 142 -1.45 -8.37 -2.87
C PHE A 142 -0.59 -7.12 -2.93
N GLY A 143 -1.08 -6.01 -2.39
CA GLY A 143 -0.29 -4.76 -2.30
C GLY A 143 0.96 -4.89 -1.45
N GLY A 144 0.94 -5.72 -0.42
CA GLY A 144 2.13 -6.03 0.37
C GLY A 144 3.17 -6.78 -0.46
N TYR A 145 2.73 -7.73 -1.28
CA TYR A 145 3.60 -8.39 -2.25
C TYR A 145 4.21 -7.37 -3.23
N ILE A 146 3.40 -6.45 -3.75
CA ILE A 146 3.90 -5.42 -4.69
C ILE A 146 4.94 -4.52 -4.00
N VAL A 147 4.74 -4.15 -2.74
CA VAL A 147 5.76 -3.39 -1.98
C VAL A 147 7.07 -4.15 -1.92
N ASN A 148 7.02 -5.44 -1.59
CA ASN A 148 8.21 -6.30 -1.59
C ASN A 148 8.86 -6.36 -2.98
N TYR A 149 8.06 -6.45 -4.02
CA TYR A 149 8.54 -6.45 -5.41
C TYR A 149 9.24 -5.13 -5.77
N LEU A 150 8.63 -3.99 -5.45
CA LEU A 150 9.21 -2.68 -5.74
C LEU A 150 10.56 -2.49 -5.05
N ALA A 151 10.68 -2.94 -3.80
CA ALA A 151 11.95 -2.88 -3.06
C ALA A 151 13.03 -3.75 -3.70
N ALA A 152 12.64 -4.85 -4.36
CA ALA A 152 13.57 -5.82 -4.95
C ALA A 152 13.91 -5.54 -6.41
N VAL A 153 13.00 -4.94 -7.18
CA VAL A 153 13.19 -4.74 -8.62
C VAL A 153 14.12 -3.56 -8.93
N ASP A 154 14.12 -2.54 -8.05
CA ASP A 154 14.97 -1.37 -8.22
C ASP A 154 15.43 -0.89 -6.84
N ALA A 155 16.72 -1.09 -6.54
CA ALA A 155 17.30 -0.79 -5.25
C ALA A 155 17.21 0.70 -4.86
N ASP A 156 17.10 1.60 -5.84
CA ASP A 156 17.12 3.05 -5.61
C ASP A 156 15.73 3.69 -5.64
N LEU A 157 14.70 2.90 -5.88
CA LEU A 157 13.33 3.42 -6.03
C LEU A 157 12.73 3.85 -4.69
N LEU A 158 12.71 2.93 -3.71
CA LEU A 158 12.10 3.18 -2.40
C LEU A 158 13.11 3.60 -1.34
N THR A 159 12.73 4.57 -0.52
CA THR A 159 13.49 4.96 0.67
C THR A 159 13.04 4.15 1.90
N ALA A 160 11.79 3.70 1.92
CA ALA A 160 11.23 2.87 2.98
C ALA A 160 10.06 2.04 2.45
N ALA A 161 9.90 0.83 2.95
CA ALA A 161 8.88 -0.10 2.46
C ALA A 161 8.15 -0.77 3.61
N VAL A 162 6.81 -0.78 3.55
CA VAL A 162 5.94 -1.34 4.60
C VAL A 162 4.94 -2.31 3.97
N PRO A 163 5.29 -3.60 3.85
CA PRO A 163 4.33 -4.61 3.40
C PRO A 163 3.49 -5.13 4.57
N PHE A 164 2.17 -5.11 4.40
CA PHE A 164 1.22 -5.77 5.31
C PHE A 164 0.84 -7.12 4.71
N TYR A 165 1.10 -8.18 5.43
CA TYR A 165 0.72 -9.58 5.09
C TYR A 165 0.81 -9.89 3.59
N GLY A 166 1.95 -9.54 3.01
CA GLY A 166 2.28 -9.84 1.61
C GLY A 166 3.41 -10.84 1.50
N THR A 167 3.36 -11.67 0.46
CA THR A 167 4.44 -12.60 0.16
C THR A 167 5.66 -11.86 -0.38
N PRO A 168 6.87 -12.44 -0.26
CA PRO A 168 8.06 -11.78 -0.77
C PRO A 168 8.16 -11.82 -2.30
N ALA A 169 9.01 -10.98 -2.85
CA ALA A 169 9.40 -11.05 -4.26
C ALA A 169 10.14 -12.36 -4.54
N SER A 170 10.29 -12.69 -5.82
CA SER A 170 11.07 -13.86 -6.26
C SER A 170 12.45 -13.87 -5.61
N ALA A 171 12.91 -15.05 -5.23
CA ALA A 171 14.18 -15.22 -4.51
C ALA A 171 15.37 -14.54 -5.23
N SER A 172 15.40 -14.64 -6.56
CA SER A 172 16.49 -14.07 -7.37
C SER A 172 16.58 -12.54 -7.31
N LEU A 173 15.48 -11.86 -6.94
CA LEU A 173 15.44 -10.40 -6.86
C LEU A 173 15.80 -9.87 -5.48
N ARG A 174 15.67 -10.69 -4.43
CA ARG A 174 15.80 -10.23 -3.02
C ARG A 174 17.17 -9.65 -2.69
N LYS A 175 18.22 -10.10 -3.39
CA LYS A 175 19.59 -9.57 -3.24
C LYS A 175 19.72 -8.08 -3.56
N ASN A 176 18.78 -7.53 -4.30
CA ASN A 176 18.82 -6.12 -4.70
C ASN A 176 18.13 -5.19 -3.69
N ILE A 177 17.49 -5.73 -2.66
CA ILE A 177 16.79 -4.91 -1.67
C ILE A 177 17.79 -4.12 -0.85
N LYS A 178 17.65 -2.78 -0.86
CA LYS A 178 18.43 -1.85 -0.03
C LYS A 178 17.56 -1.01 0.90
N ALA A 179 16.31 -0.77 0.51
CA ALA A 179 15.39 0.02 1.32
C ALA A 179 15.12 -0.67 2.67
N PRO A 180 15.10 0.07 3.78
CA PRO A 180 14.66 -0.49 5.05
C PRO A 180 13.20 -0.92 4.97
N LEU A 181 12.89 -2.03 5.64
CA LEU A 181 11.57 -2.66 5.62
C LEU A 181 10.96 -2.69 7.02
N MET A 182 9.67 -2.37 7.11
CA MET A 182 8.86 -2.70 8.28
C MET A 182 7.75 -3.65 7.84
N ILE A 183 7.83 -4.89 8.27
CA ILE A 183 6.95 -5.97 7.82
C ILE A 183 5.91 -6.25 8.89
N HIS A 184 4.63 -6.26 8.52
CA HIS A 184 3.51 -6.59 9.40
C HIS A 184 2.90 -7.92 8.97
N LEU A 185 2.87 -8.90 9.89
CA LEU A 185 2.31 -10.23 9.63
C LEU A 185 1.20 -10.55 10.63
N ALA A 186 0.19 -11.30 10.18
CA ALA A 186 -0.91 -11.76 11.01
C ALA A 186 -0.63 -13.19 11.49
N GLU A 187 -0.76 -13.47 12.78
CA GLU A 187 -0.43 -14.77 13.35
C GLU A 187 -1.20 -15.93 12.68
N LEU A 188 -2.47 -15.71 12.34
CA LEU A 188 -3.33 -16.76 11.77
C LEU A 188 -3.19 -16.92 10.25
N ASP A 189 -2.31 -16.18 9.62
CA ASP A 189 -2.11 -16.18 8.17
C ASP A 189 -1.03 -17.19 7.75
N LYS A 190 -1.39 -18.47 7.73
CA LYS A 190 -0.43 -19.55 7.45
C LYS A 190 0.30 -19.38 6.13
N ARG A 191 -0.42 -19.08 5.06
CA ARG A 191 0.16 -19.01 3.71
C ARG A 191 1.29 -17.98 3.61
N VAL A 192 1.06 -16.79 4.12
CA VAL A 192 2.08 -15.72 4.08
C VAL A 192 3.20 -16.03 5.08
N ASN A 193 2.84 -16.47 6.28
CA ASN A 193 3.83 -16.74 7.34
C ASN A 193 4.78 -17.87 6.97
N ASP A 194 4.33 -18.86 6.19
CA ASP A 194 5.20 -19.95 5.71
C ASP A 194 6.32 -19.44 4.80
N SER A 195 6.15 -18.29 4.15
CA SER A 195 7.19 -17.67 3.30
C SER A 195 8.20 -16.84 4.09
N TRP A 196 7.91 -16.51 5.33
CA TRP A 196 8.73 -15.59 6.12
C TRP A 196 10.13 -16.11 6.47
N PRO A 197 10.31 -17.36 6.95
CA PRO A 197 11.63 -17.81 7.36
C PRO A 197 12.69 -17.71 6.25
N GLU A 198 12.35 -18.09 5.03
CA GLU A 198 13.24 -17.96 3.87
C GLU A 198 13.50 -16.49 3.54
N TYR A 199 12.45 -15.67 3.54
CA TYR A 199 12.59 -14.24 3.29
C TYR A 199 13.50 -13.59 4.32
N GLU A 200 13.30 -13.88 5.60
CA GLU A 200 14.14 -13.34 6.67
C GLU A 200 15.60 -13.74 6.48
N GLN A 201 15.85 -14.99 6.11
CA GLN A 201 17.22 -15.46 5.86
C GLN A 201 17.88 -14.67 4.73
N ASP A 202 17.16 -14.38 3.65
CA ASP A 202 17.68 -13.58 2.55
C ASP A 202 17.94 -12.13 2.97
N LEU A 203 17.05 -11.54 3.77
CA LEU A 203 17.27 -10.19 4.29
C LEU A 203 18.51 -10.11 5.16
N LYS A 204 18.73 -11.11 6.02
CA LYS A 204 19.94 -11.17 6.86
C LYS A 204 21.20 -11.35 6.03
N THR A 205 21.17 -12.27 5.07
CA THR A 205 22.31 -12.55 4.19
C THR A 205 22.71 -11.29 3.41
N ASN A 206 21.75 -10.51 2.96
CA ASN A 206 21.98 -9.30 2.19
C ASN A 206 22.13 -8.04 3.06
N LYS A 207 22.15 -8.20 4.38
CA LYS A 207 22.34 -7.11 5.37
C LYS A 207 21.31 -5.99 5.21
N VAL A 208 20.07 -6.35 4.92
CA VAL A 208 18.96 -5.40 4.82
C VAL A 208 18.50 -5.00 6.23
N GLU A 209 18.28 -3.70 6.43
CA GLU A 209 17.65 -3.21 7.66
C GLU A 209 16.18 -3.58 7.63
N TYR A 210 15.69 -4.34 8.61
CA TYR A 210 14.28 -4.71 8.67
C TYR A 210 13.80 -4.91 10.10
N THR A 211 12.49 -4.70 10.28
CA THR A 211 11.77 -5.04 11.50
C THR A 211 10.53 -5.83 11.10
N MET A 212 10.21 -6.89 11.82
CA MET A 212 8.97 -7.63 11.60
C MET A 212 8.12 -7.59 12.86
N HIS A 213 6.84 -7.29 12.70
CA HIS A 213 5.86 -7.32 13.77
C HIS A 213 4.82 -8.40 13.47
N MET A 214 4.70 -9.37 14.37
CA MET A 214 3.67 -10.40 14.32
C MET A 214 2.51 -9.99 15.23
N TYR A 215 1.29 -9.98 14.68
CA TYR A 215 0.10 -9.56 15.41
C TYR A 215 -0.68 -10.77 15.88
N LYS A 216 -0.70 -10.95 17.20
CA LYS A 216 -1.33 -12.11 17.85
C LYS A 216 -2.83 -12.17 17.55
N ASP A 217 -3.32 -13.37 17.26
CA ASP A 217 -4.73 -13.67 16.98
C ASP A 217 -5.31 -12.91 15.78
N ALA A 218 -4.48 -12.24 14.98
CA ALA A 218 -4.93 -11.50 13.81
C ALA A 218 -5.00 -12.37 12.56
N ASN A 219 -6.01 -12.10 11.73
CA ASN A 219 -6.20 -12.75 10.43
C ASN A 219 -5.53 -11.96 9.31
N HIS A 220 -5.30 -12.63 8.18
CA HIS A 220 -4.96 -11.95 6.94
C HIS A 220 -5.99 -10.86 6.64
N GLY A 221 -5.54 -9.62 6.40
CA GLY A 221 -6.44 -8.51 6.15
C GLY A 221 -6.91 -7.76 7.39
N PHE A 222 -6.29 -7.98 8.55
CA PHE A 222 -6.75 -7.40 9.82
C PHE A 222 -6.79 -5.86 9.85
N HIS A 223 -6.05 -5.19 8.99
CA HIS A 223 -6.01 -3.71 8.96
C HIS A 223 -7.23 -3.11 8.26
N ASN A 224 -7.91 -3.87 7.42
CA ASN A 224 -9.03 -3.38 6.62
C ASN A 224 -10.30 -3.25 7.48
N ASP A 225 -10.66 -2.00 7.79
CA ASP A 225 -11.81 -1.68 8.64
C ASP A 225 -13.17 -1.80 7.94
N SER A 226 -13.17 -2.23 6.68
CA SER A 226 -14.40 -2.52 5.92
C SER A 226 -14.76 -4.00 5.86
N THR A 227 -14.00 -4.88 6.54
CA THR A 227 -14.23 -6.33 6.50
C THR A 227 -14.41 -6.92 7.89
N ALA A 228 -14.96 -8.15 7.93
CA ALA A 228 -15.19 -8.87 9.18
C ALA A 228 -13.89 -9.31 9.87
N ARG A 229 -12.76 -9.30 9.17
CA ARG A 229 -11.44 -9.66 9.73
C ARG A 229 -10.76 -8.50 10.44
N TYR A 230 -11.37 -7.33 10.43
CA TYR A 230 -10.79 -6.15 11.06
C TYR A 230 -10.52 -6.38 12.54
N ASP A 231 -9.30 -6.07 12.96
CA ASP A 231 -8.86 -6.11 14.35
C ASP A 231 -8.41 -4.70 14.72
N LYS A 232 -9.27 -3.95 15.34
CA LYS A 232 -9.06 -2.52 15.61
C LYS A 232 -7.76 -2.26 16.38
N GLU A 233 -7.53 -3.00 17.47
CA GLU A 233 -6.34 -2.79 18.30
C GLU A 233 -5.05 -3.05 17.53
N ASN A 234 -4.97 -4.19 16.83
CA ASN A 234 -3.81 -4.52 16.03
C ASN A 234 -3.64 -3.59 14.83
N ALA A 235 -4.75 -3.21 14.17
CA ALA A 235 -4.71 -2.28 13.04
C ALA A 235 -4.18 -0.90 13.45
N GLU A 236 -4.65 -0.37 14.55
CA GLU A 236 -4.20 0.92 15.07
C GLU A 236 -2.73 0.88 15.47
N LEU A 237 -2.29 -0.19 16.14
CA LEU A 237 -0.89 -0.35 16.52
C LEU A 237 0.02 -0.45 15.28
N ALA A 238 -0.37 -1.26 14.30
CA ALA A 238 0.39 -1.40 13.06
C ALA A 238 0.47 -0.08 12.31
N TRP A 239 -0.61 0.71 12.30
CA TRP A 239 -0.63 2.00 11.64
C TRP A 239 0.26 3.01 12.34
N GLN A 240 0.22 3.09 13.67
CA GLN A 240 1.11 3.96 14.45
C GLN A 240 2.58 3.64 14.18
N ARG A 241 2.93 2.35 14.13
CA ARG A 241 4.29 1.90 13.82
C ARG A 241 4.70 2.28 12.40
N THR A 242 3.78 2.14 11.45
CA THR A 242 4.00 2.53 10.05
C THR A 242 4.29 4.02 9.93
N LEU A 243 3.47 4.87 10.57
CA LEU A 243 3.66 6.32 10.53
C LEU A 243 4.98 6.74 11.18
N ALA A 244 5.32 6.16 12.33
CA ALA A 244 6.59 6.46 13.01
C ALA A 244 7.79 6.08 12.11
N PHE A 245 7.70 4.93 11.44
CA PHE A 245 8.74 4.46 10.52
C PHE A 245 8.90 5.41 9.33
N PHE A 246 7.80 5.81 8.68
CA PHE A 246 7.86 6.75 7.56
C PHE A 246 8.38 8.13 8.01
N ASN A 247 7.95 8.63 9.15
CA ASN A 247 8.44 9.90 9.67
C ASN A 247 9.96 9.87 9.89
N LYS A 248 10.47 8.75 10.39
CA LYS A 248 11.91 8.59 10.61
C LYS A 248 12.69 8.46 9.31
N LYS A 249 12.20 7.69 8.35
CA LYS A 249 12.96 7.33 7.14
C LYS A 249 12.79 8.30 5.99
N LEU A 250 11.68 9.00 5.92
CA LEU A 250 11.35 9.86 4.78
C LEU A 250 11.56 11.37 5.04
N SER A 251 11.91 11.72 6.24
CA SER A 251 12.17 13.13 6.58
C SER A 251 13.49 13.65 5.99
#